data_b8279b69c2745509068c65017f9e92fc
#
_entry.id   b8279b69c2745509068c65017f9e92fc
#
_cell.length_a   1.000
_cell.length_b   1.000
_cell.length_c   1.000
_cell.angle_alpha   90.00
_cell.angle_beta   90.00
_cell.angle_gamma   90.00
#
_symmetry.space_group_name_H-M   'P 1'
#
loop_
_entity.id
_entity.type
_entity.pdbx_description
1 polymer ?
#
loop_
_entity_poly.entity_id
_entity_poly.type
_entity_poly.pdbx_seq_one_letter_code
_entity_poly.pdbx_strand_id
1 'polypeptide(L)'
;MAKVVSSLLAVVALVSSLSAARRGDQSSPVNRPWPPGLQKISTDSPALSPEDALQTFYMPPGYRVELVASEPLVQEPVALDWDLEGRLWVVEMPGFMADIRGSNEHDPIGRVVVLEDTNGDGRMDKRTVFADHLVLARSLKVLDHGVLVAEPPNVWLMRDTNGDLRMDSKDLVTDRFGRFDGDPQNNANGFYWAIDNRMYSAGLSEIQLRLKDGVFEVQPTLARGEWGVSQDDAGRTYRNTNESAVHVDLVPTSYYARNPNLIRTRGSYERLADHNPDLNIVWPVRPNPGTNRAYQIGIDRDDGSLARFTAVCAPLVYRGDRLPSDLQGNIFVAEPAANLVSRIILSEEGGEIRARKAYERGEFLASTDERFRPVFLSDAPDGALYIADMYRGIIEHRISITEYLRDQIVARRLEQPAGYGRIYRVMHETTRRDTMRPFANATPAQLVDALSHPNGWRRDTAQRLLVERGAKAAIPALTTRAASAADWRTRLHALWTLDGVDAIQLATLSAALEDRSPEVRAATIRIAERWLSDANHPIQAAVLKRMDDEDWGVRRQLAASIGAMPPGIRESTALTMLERYGADPIVMDATLSGLRGREAALLERLLATKRH
;
A
#
# COMPACT_ATOMS: atom_id res chain seq x y z
N MET A 1 38.72 -45.06 1.71
CA MET A 1 38.46 -43.91 2.61
C MET A 1 39.12 -42.62 2.15
N ALA A 2 40.37 -42.62 1.67
CA ALA A 2 41.08 -41.38 1.25
C ALA A 2 40.42 -40.62 0.07
N LYS A 3 39.84 -41.32 -0.92
CA LYS A 3 39.15 -40.68 -2.08
C LYS A 3 37.82 -40.01 -1.72
N VAL A 4 37.11 -40.48 -0.70
CA VAL A 4 35.85 -39.89 -0.28
C VAL A 4 36.07 -38.59 0.51
N VAL A 5 37.15 -38.56 1.32
CA VAL A 5 37.54 -37.36 2.07
C VAL A 5 38.03 -36.24 1.15
N SER A 6 38.74 -36.54 0.08
CA SER A 6 39.19 -35.55 -0.92
C SER A 6 37.98 -34.94 -1.68
N SER A 7 36.96 -35.74 -1.99
CA SER A 7 35.75 -35.25 -2.68
C SER A 7 34.90 -34.36 -1.79
N LEU A 8 34.80 -34.67 -0.48
CA LEU A 8 34.07 -33.81 0.48
C LEU A 8 34.81 -32.48 0.72
N LEU A 9 36.12 -32.50 0.81
CA LEU A 9 36.93 -31.28 0.95
C LEU A 9 36.85 -30.39 -0.28
N ALA A 10 36.82 -30.98 -1.50
CA ALA A 10 36.62 -30.22 -2.73
C ALA A 10 35.21 -29.58 -2.84
N VAL A 11 34.16 -30.27 -2.39
CA VAL A 11 32.79 -29.72 -2.36
C VAL A 11 32.67 -28.63 -1.30
N VAL A 12 33.24 -28.78 -0.11
CA VAL A 12 33.28 -27.75 0.90
C VAL A 12 34.08 -26.52 0.46
N ALA A 13 35.21 -26.71 -0.22
CA ALA A 13 36.00 -25.61 -0.78
C ALA A 13 35.25 -24.90 -1.95
N LEU A 14 34.47 -25.63 -2.78
CA LEU A 14 33.67 -25.04 -3.85
C LEU A 14 32.47 -24.26 -3.27
N VAL A 15 31.79 -24.76 -2.24
CA VAL A 15 30.70 -24.06 -1.59
C VAL A 15 31.21 -22.83 -0.83
N SER A 16 32.41 -22.94 -0.19
CA SER A 16 33.03 -21.80 0.47
C SER A 16 33.54 -20.74 -0.53
N SER A 17 34.03 -21.16 -1.69
CA SER A 17 34.47 -20.23 -2.75
C SER A 17 33.30 -19.59 -3.49
N LEU A 18 32.15 -20.27 -3.65
CA LEU A 18 30.91 -19.69 -4.15
C LEU A 18 30.27 -18.70 -3.15
N SER A 19 30.40 -18.97 -1.85
CA SER A 19 29.98 -18.02 -0.82
C SER A 19 30.92 -16.82 -0.69
N ALA A 20 32.22 -17.01 -0.90
CA ALA A 20 33.22 -15.94 -0.94
C ALA A 20 33.18 -15.13 -2.26
N ALA A 21 32.91 -15.77 -3.40
CA ALA A 21 32.72 -15.07 -4.67
C ALA A 21 31.46 -14.19 -4.70
N ARG A 22 30.41 -14.53 -3.93
CA ARG A 22 29.24 -13.66 -3.74
C ARG A 22 29.50 -12.49 -2.79
N ARG A 23 30.61 -12.48 -2.06
CA ARG A 23 31.08 -11.35 -1.23
C ARG A 23 32.11 -10.47 -1.96
N GLY A 24 32.46 -10.78 -3.20
CA GLY A 24 33.33 -9.94 -4.03
C GLY A 24 32.60 -8.64 -4.36
N ASP A 25 33.31 -7.56 -4.18
CA ASP A 25 33.01 -6.17 -4.49
C ASP A 25 31.77 -5.95 -5.38
N GLN A 26 30.60 -5.84 -4.75
CA GLN A 26 29.32 -5.55 -5.38
C GLN A 26 29.04 -4.05 -5.33
N SER A 27 30.03 -3.22 -5.58
CA SER A 27 29.83 -1.79 -5.71
C SER A 27 29.05 -1.51 -6.99
N SER A 28 27.73 -1.38 -6.86
CA SER A 28 26.90 -0.85 -7.93
C SER A 28 27.33 0.60 -8.22
N PRO A 29 27.48 1.01 -9.48
CA PRO A 29 27.79 2.40 -9.83
C PRO A 29 26.72 3.40 -9.35
N VAL A 30 25.49 2.93 -9.05
CA VAL A 30 24.44 3.75 -8.45
C VAL A 30 24.54 3.83 -6.93
N ASN A 31 25.33 2.98 -6.28
CA ASN A 31 25.54 3.07 -4.85
C ASN A 31 26.43 4.25 -4.53
N ARG A 32 25.95 5.08 -3.65
CA ARG A 32 26.77 6.13 -3.08
C ARG A 32 27.71 5.54 -2.03
N PRO A 33 28.95 6.04 -1.96
CA PRO A 33 29.81 5.67 -0.86
C PRO A 33 29.18 6.13 0.46
N TRP A 34 29.38 5.36 1.51
CA TRP A 34 28.99 5.76 2.86
C TRP A 34 29.67 7.08 3.21
N PRO A 35 28.96 8.02 3.82
CA PRO A 35 29.56 9.28 4.26
C PRO A 35 30.72 9.00 5.23
N PRO A 36 31.91 9.56 5.01
CA PRO A 36 33.05 9.36 5.90
C PRO A 36 32.71 9.79 7.33
N GLY A 37 33.01 8.93 8.30
CA GLY A 37 32.84 9.23 9.73
C GLY A 37 31.43 9.01 10.28
N LEU A 38 30.43 8.68 9.45
CA LEU A 38 29.06 8.40 9.90
C LEU A 38 28.85 6.95 10.34
N GLN A 39 29.83 6.08 10.18
CA GLN A 39 29.82 4.70 10.68
C GLN A 39 30.06 4.61 12.21
N LYS A 40 30.21 5.74 12.90
CA LYS A 40 30.38 5.79 14.35
C LYS A 40 29.04 6.09 15.01
N ILE A 41 28.76 5.38 16.09
CA ILE A 41 27.59 5.64 16.95
C ILE A 41 27.81 7.01 17.62
N SER A 42 26.85 7.93 17.41
CA SER A 42 26.83 9.22 18.13
C SER A 42 26.36 9.00 19.57
N THR A 43 26.88 9.79 20.50
CA THR A 43 26.48 9.76 21.90
C THR A 43 25.19 10.52 22.19
N ASP A 44 24.75 11.36 21.25
CA ASP A 44 23.51 12.12 21.35
C ASP A 44 22.76 12.15 20.01
N SER A 45 21.54 12.65 20.03
CA SER A 45 20.65 12.75 18.89
C SER A 45 19.83 14.05 18.99
N PRO A 46 20.47 15.20 18.76
CA PRO A 46 19.77 16.48 18.82
C PRO A 46 18.73 16.57 17.71
N ALA A 47 17.63 17.28 17.98
CA ALA A 47 16.71 17.66 16.91
C ALA A 47 17.36 18.77 16.05
N LEU A 48 17.31 18.60 14.74
CA LEU A 48 17.80 19.56 13.76
C LEU A 48 16.70 20.55 13.38
N SER A 49 17.09 21.74 12.92
CA SER A 49 16.16 22.63 12.23
C SER A 49 15.64 21.97 10.94
N PRO A 50 14.49 22.37 10.39
CA PRO A 50 14.01 21.84 9.10
C PRO A 50 15.02 22.03 7.96
N GLU A 51 15.74 23.14 7.95
CA GLU A 51 16.76 23.46 6.95
C GLU A 51 18.01 22.58 7.11
N ASP A 52 18.47 22.35 8.33
CA ASP A 52 19.61 21.46 8.60
C ASP A 52 19.27 20.00 8.28
N ALA A 53 18.04 19.57 8.54
CA ALA A 53 17.59 18.23 8.22
C ALA A 53 17.62 17.95 6.72
N LEU A 54 17.33 18.93 5.85
CA LEU A 54 17.45 18.79 4.41
C LEU A 54 18.87 18.43 3.96
N GLN A 55 19.90 18.83 4.71
CA GLN A 55 21.29 18.52 4.41
C GLN A 55 21.70 17.10 4.79
N THR A 56 20.85 16.38 5.53
CA THR A 56 21.13 15.02 6.01
C THR A 56 20.74 13.92 5.02
N PHE A 57 20.02 14.29 3.96
CA PHE A 57 19.49 13.32 2.99
C PHE A 57 20.52 12.91 1.92
N TYR A 58 20.56 11.62 1.68
CA TYR A 58 21.33 10.98 0.63
C TYR A 58 20.38 10.30 -0.35
N MET A 59 20.52 10.63 -1.64
CA MET A 59 19.71 10.12 -2.73
C MET A 59 20.58 9.83 -3.95
N PRO A 60 20.11 9.05 -4.95
CA PRO A 60 20.75 8.95 -6.24
C PRO A 60 20.90 10.33 -6.92
N PRO A 61 21.87 10.49 -7.82
CA PRO A 61 22.06 11.75 -8.55
C PRO A 61 20.79 12.20 -9.27
N GLY A 62 20.58 13.51 -9.33
CA GLY A 62 19.42 14.14 -9.97
C GLY A 62 18.18 14.27 -9.11
N TYR A 63 18.10 13.53 -7.98
CA TYR A 63 16.99 13.66 -7.04
C TYR A 63 17.30 14.66 -5.93
N ARG A 64 16.26 15.31 -5.43
CA ARG A 64 16.31 16.18 -4.26
C ARG A 64 15.05 16.06 -3.42
N VAL A 65 15.18 16.36 -2.14
CA VAL A 65 14.06 16.51 -1.19
C VAL A 65 13.74 17.97 -1.06
N GLU A 66 12.45 18.31 -1.12
CA GLU A 66 11.92 19.63 -0.83
C GLU A 66 11.06 19.58 0.43
N LEU A 67 11.20 20.56 1.31
CA LEU A 67 10.35 20.71 2.49
C LEU A 67 8.99 21.28 2.06
N VAL A 68 7.90 20.59 2.42
CA VAL A 68 6.53 21.03 2.16
C VAL A 68 5.91 21.67 3.40
N ALA A 69 6.09 21.04 4.55
CA ALA A 69 5.62 21.56 5.84
C ALA A 69 6.54 21.08 6.96
N SER A 70 6.62 21.86 8.02
CA SER A 70 7.34 21.52 9.25
C SER A 70 6.62 22.06 10.47
N GLU A 71 7.10 21.71 11.64
CA GLU A 71 6.68 22.33 12.89
C GLU A 71 6.82 23.88 12.82
N PRO A 72 5.88 24.66 13.35
CA PRO A 72 4.69 24.27 14.11
C PRO A 72 3.44 23.98 13.27
N LEU A 73 3.51 24.06 11.92
CA LEU A 73 2.36 23.88 11.04
C LEU A 73 1.89 22.40 11.02
N VAL A 74 2.80 21.46 11.22
CA VAL A 74 2.50 20.03 11.30
C VAL A 74 3.25 19.41 12.46
N GLN A 75 2.59 18.46 13.16
CA GLN A 75 3.15 17.78 14.32
C GLN A 75 2.85 16.28 14.23
N GLU A 76 3.91 15.45 14.25
CA GLU A 76 3.81 13.97 14.30
C GLU A 76 2.81 13.38 13.28
N PRO A 77 3.00 13.71 11.97
CA PRO A 77 2.11 13.26 10.91
C PRO A 77 2.21 11.76 10.69
N VAL A 78 1.07 11.07 10.55
CA VAL A 78 1.01 9.60 10.33
C VAL A 78 0.22 9.19 9.10
N ALA A 79 -0.57 10.08 8.51
CA ALA A 79 -1.28 9.84 7.26
C ALA A 79 -1.53 11.15 6.52
N LEU A 80 -1.53 11.09 5.20
CA LEU A 80 -1.72 12.22 4.29
C LEU A 80 -2.83 11.88 3.29
N ASP A 81 -3.63 12.88 2.92
CA ASP A 81 -4.48 12.85 1.73
C ASP A 81 -4.66 14.27 1.18
N TRP A 82 -5.26 14.39 0.01
CA TRP A 82 -5.44 15.65 -0.69
C TRP A 82 -6.91 15.88 -1.00
N ASP A 83 -7.38 17.12 -0.83
CA ASP A 83 -8.71 17.48 -1.28
C ASP A 83 -8.72 17.95 -2.76
N LEU A 84 -9.91 18.29 -3.21
CA LEU A 84 -10.15 18.68 -4.61
C LEU A 84 -9.63 20.08 -4.95
N GLU A 85 -9.31 20.90 -3.95
CA GLU A 85 -8.68 22.21 -4.10
C GLU A 85 -7.15 22.14 -4.06
N GLY A 86 -6.59 20.96 -3.76
CA GLY A 86 -5.15 20.75 -3.65
C GLY A 86 -4.60 21.06 -2.26
N ARG A 87 -5.44 21.18 -1.23
CA ARG A 87 -5.01 21.32 0.15
C ARG A 87 -4.58 19.97 0.71
N LEU A 88 -3.57 20.00 1.57
CA LEU A 88 -3.02 18.80 2.19
C LEU A 88 -3.69 18.53 3.53
N TRP A 89 -4.31 17.38 3.65
CA TRP A 89 -4.96 16.90 4.86
C TRP A 89 -4.04 15.93 5.60
N VAL A 90 -3.86 16.14 6.90
CA VAL A 90 -2.88 15.39 7.71
C VAL A 90 -3.54 14.87 8.98
N VAL A 91 -3.32 13.60 9.30
CA VAL A 91 -3.58 13.05 10.63
C VAL A 91 -2.34 13.25 11.49
N GLU A 92 -2.50 13.92 12.61
CA GLU A 92 -1.48 14.10 13.63
C GLU A 92 -1.77 13.16 14.81
N MET A 93 -0.75 12.40 15.26
CA MET A 93 -0.90 11.39 16.33
C MET A 93 0.05 11.64 17.53
N PRO A 94 -0.05 12.80 18.22
CA PRO A 94 0.85 13.15 19.32
C PRO A 94 0.72 12.25 20.55
N GLY A 95 -0.38 11.52 20.70
CA GLY A 95 -0.58 10.55 21.79
C GLY A 95 0.27 9.29 21.67
N PHE A 96 0.77 8.94 20.47
CA PHE A 96 1.61 7.76 20.31
C PHE A 96 2.98 7.98 20.93
N MET A 97 3.31 7.18 21.96
CA MET A 97 4.64 7.18 22.60
C MET A 97 5.20 8.57 22.92
N ALA A 98 4.40 9.45 23.47
CA ALA A 98 4.85 10.78 23.90
C ALA A 98 6.03 10.73 24.90
N ASP A 99 6.11 9.62 25.61
CA ASP A 99 7.23 9.21 26.46
C ASP A 99 7.45 7.69 26.37
N ILE A 100 8.49 7.16 27.00
CA ILE A 100 8.82 5.73 27.00
C ILE A 100 7.75 4.84 27.64
N ARG A 101 6.82 5.42 28.41
CA ARG A 101 5.73 4.72 29.08
C ARG A 101 4.46 4.66 28.22
N GLY A 102 4.39 5.45 27.14
CA GLY A 102 3.18 5.65 26.38
C GLY A 102 2.07 6.31 27.20
N SER A 103 2.41 7.31 28.02
CA SER A 103 1.50 7.87 29.05
C SER A 103 0.26 8.53 28.47
N ASN A 104 0.31 9.00 27.25
CA ASN A 104 -0.78 9.78 26.59
C ASN A 104 -1.53 9.01 25.50
N GLU A 105 -1.38 7.69 25.41
CA GLU A 105 -1.95 6.92 24.29
C GLU A 105 -3.49 6.95 24.24
N HIS A 106 -4.15 7.07 25.40
CA HIS A 106 -5.61 7.17 25.47
C HIS A 106 -6.13 8.60 25.65
N ASP A 107 -5.22 9.59 25.63
CA ASP A 107 -5.63 10.99 25.71
C ASP A 107 -6.16 11.48 24.36
N PRO A 108 -7.26 12.27 24.37
CA PRO A 108 -7.85 12.79 23.15
C PRO A 108 -7.07 14.04 22.64
N ILE A 109 -5.83 13.83 22.22
CA ILE A 109 -4.93 14.91 21.76
C ILE A 109 -4.58 14.82 20.28
N GLY A 110 -5.06 13.76 19.59
CA GLY A 110 -4.92 13.59 18.14
C GLY A 110 -5.77 14.59 17.36
N ARG A 111 -5.37 14.87 16.13
CA ARG A 111 -6.00 15.88 15.27
C ARG A 111 -6.01 15.48 13.82
N VAL A 112 -6.94 16.07 13.07
CA VAL A 112 -6.88 16.20 11.62
C VAL A 112 -6.68 17.67 11.30
N VAL A 113 -5.65 17.99 10.52
CA VAL A 113 -5.35 19.37 10.12
C VAL A 113 -5.35 19.51 8.61
N VAL A 114 -5.68 20.71 8.14
CA VAL A 114 -5.63 21.10 6.72
C VAL A 114 -4.52 22.13 6.56
N LEU A 115 -3.63 21.85 5.63
CA LEU A 115 -2.52 22.74 5.28
C LEU A 115 -2.74 23.33 3.89
N GLU A 116 -2.47 24.62 3.74
CA GLU A 116 -2.65 25.38 2.51
C GLU A 116 -1.33 26.08 2.14
N ASP A 117 -1.04 26.07 0.84
CA ASP A 117 0.01 26.88 0.20
C ASP A 117 -0.69 28.11 -0.40
N THR A 118 -0.77 29.19 0.36
CA THR A 118 -1.55 30.37 -0.04
C THR A 118 -0.81 31.30 -1.00
N ASN A 119 0.53 31.18 -1.08
CA ASN A 119 1.37 32.00 -1.94
C ASN A 119 1.84 31.26 -3.23
N GLY A 120 1.61 29.95 -3.35
CA GLY A 120 1.91 29.14 -4.52
C GLY A 120 3.39 28.75 -4.66
N ASP A 121 4.20 28.89 -3.60
CA ASP A 121 5.63 28.55 -3.65
C ASP A 121 5.94 27.07 -3.47
N GLY A 122 4.93 26.27 -3.08
CA GLY A 122 5.01 24.84 -2.85
C GLY A 122 5.34 24.42 -1.43
N ARG A 123 5.37 25.37 -0.51
CA ARG A 123 5.41 25.12 0.93
C ARG A 123 4.08 25.53 1.55
N MET A 124 3.61 24.75 2.49
CA MET A 124 2.41 25.09 3.24
C MET A 124 2.73 26.24 4.21
N ASP A 125 1.86 27.25 4.23
CA ASP A 125 2.04 28.47 5.04
C ASP A 125 0.85 28.76 5.95
N LYS A 126 -0.26 28.03 5.78
CA LYS A 126 -1.46 28.17 6.61
C LYS A 126 -1.92 26.81 7.13
N ARG A 127 -2.36 26.79 8.40
CA ARG A 127 -2.88 25.61 9.08
C ARG A 127 -4.26 25.87 9.65
N THR A 128 -5.21 24.98 9.38
CA THR A 128 -6.51 24.92 10.03
C THR A 128 -6.67 23.57 10.74
N VAL A 129 -7.08 23.58 12.01
CA VAL A 129 -7.48 22.34 12.70
C VAL A 129 -8.91 22.01 12.28
N PHE A 130 -9.03 20.92 11.50
CA PHE A 130 -10.33 20.44 11.03
C PHE A 130 -11.10 19.71 12.14
N ALA A 131 -10.46 18.76 12.79
CA ALA A 131 -10.98 18.02 13.93
C ALA A 131 -9.90 17.81 14.98
N ASP A 132 -10.25 17.91 16.25
CA ASP A 132 -9.39 17.66 17.40
C ASP A 132 -10.03 16.69 18.39
N HIS A 133 -9.38 16.48 19.53
CA HIS A 133 -9.86 15.59 20.58
C HIS A 133 -10.04 14.14 20.09
N LEU A 134 -9.15 13.67 19.20
CA LEU A 134 -9.14 12.30 18.69
C LEU A 134 -8.15 11.43 19.46
N VAL A 135 -8.51 10.16 19.69
CA VAL A 135 -7.62 9.19 20.34
C VAL A 135 -6.94 8.34 19.28
N LEU A 136 -5.62 8.52 19.10
CA LEU A 136 -4.81 7.74 18.17
C LEU A 136 -5.45 7.58 16.77
N ALA A 137 -6.07 8.64 16.24
CA ALA A 137 -6.52 8.64 14.85
C ALA A 137 -5.33 8.38 13.93
N ARG A 138 -5.51 7.54 12.88
CA ARG A 138 -4.37 7.01 12.10
C ARG A 138 -4.59 6.88 10.61
N SER A 139 -5.77 7.18 10.13
CA SER A 139 -6.07 7.16 8.70
C SER A 139 -7.14 8.18 8.37
N LEU A 140 -7.06 8.72 7.16
CA LEU A 140 -8.12 9.55 6.62
C LEU A 140 -8.31 9.24 5.14
N LYS A 141 -9.50 9.57 4.62
CA LYS A 141 -9.78 9.66 3.19
C LYS A 141 -10.70 10.83 2.93
N VAL A 142 -10.18 11.81 2.20
CA VAL A 142 -10.97 12.98 1.79
C VAL A 142 -11.91 12.59 0.66
N LEU A 143 -13.19 12.93 0.80
CA LEU A 143 -14.28 12.66 -0.14
C LEU A 143 -14.79 13.96 -0.75
N ASP A 144 -15.78 13.87 -1.69
CA ASP A 144 -16.40 15.05 -2.29
C ASP A 144 -17.16 15.89 -1.23
N HIS A 145 -17.81 15.22 -0.27
CA HIS A 145 -18.63 15.87 0.75
C HIS A 145 -18.32 15.37 2.18
N GLY A 146 -17.04 15.43 2.56
CA GLY A 146 -16.60 15.07 3.90
C GLY A 146 -15.27 14.33 3.94
N VAL A 147 -14.93 13.81 5.09
CA VAL A 147 -13.69 13.08 5.34
C VAL A 147 -13.98 11.86 6.17
N LEU A 148 -13.57 10.69 5.71
CA LEU A 148 -13.51 9.51 6.58
C LEU A 148 -12.26 9.60 7.45
N VAL A 149 -12.43 9.42 8.75
CA VAL A 149 -11.34 9.40 9.73
C VAL A 149 -11.43 8.12 10.54
N ALA A 150 -10.33 7.37 10.59
CA ALA A 150 -10.23 6.18 11.43
C ALA A 150 -9.63 6.53 12.79
N GLU A 151 -10.43 6.33 13.80
CA GLU A 151 -10.12 6.43 15.23
C GLU A 151 -10.53 5.09 15.88
N PRO A 152 -9.68 4.03 15.78
CA PRO A 152 -10.11 2.68 16.18
C PRO A 152 -10.74 2.61 17.58
N PRO A 153 -11.83 1.86 17.73
CA PRO A 153 -12.43 0.96 16.75
C PRO A 153 -13.36 1.63 15.74
N ASN A 154 -13.50 2.95 15.76
CA ASN A 154 -14.48 3.70 15.00
C ASN A 154 -13.92 4.18 13.66
N VAL A 155 -14.80 4.25 12.68
CA VAL A 155 -14.65 5.04 11.46
C VAL A 155 -15.74 6.09 11.46
N TRP A 156 -15.34 7.33 11.35
CA TRP A 156 -16.22 8.49 11.34
C TRP A 156 -16.28 9.11 9.95
N LEU A 157 -17.47 9.52 9.54
CA LEU A 157 -17.65 10.46 8.43
C LEU A 157 -17.85 11.85 9.04
N MET A 158 -16.86 12.70 8.87
CA MET A 158 -16.84 14.07 9.38
C MET A 158 -17.11 15.06 8.24
N ARG A 159 -17.87 16.11 8.49
CA ARG A 159 -18.22 17.11 7.48
C ARG A 159 -18.01 18.53 7.98
N ASP A 160 -17.54 19.36 7.07
CA ASP A 160 -17.61 20.81 7.10
C ASP A 160 -18.82 21.22 6.24
N THR A 161 -19.83 21.82 6.83
CA THR A 161 -21.08 22.19 6.15
C THR A 161 -21.16 23.66 5.79
N ASN A 162 -20.23 24.46 6.32
CA ASN A 162 -20.21 25.91 6.15
C ASN A 162 -18.99 26.42 5.33
N GLY A 163 -18.00 25.56 5.04
CA GLY A 163 -16.84 25.85 4.22
C GLY A 163 -15.68 26.51 4.96
N ASP A 164 -15.63 26.45 6.30
CA ASP A 164 -14.59 27.08 7.11
C ASP A 164 -13.40 26.14 7.42
N LEU A 165 -13.40 24.91 6.87
CA LEU A 165 -12.44 23.85 7.10
C LEU A 165 -12.41 23.36 8.55
N ARG A 166 -13.55 23.41 9.23
CA ARG A 166 -13.74 22.85 10.57
C ARG A 166 -14.88 21.84 10.56
N MET A 167 -14.78 20.83 11.39
CA MET A 167 -15.80 19.81 11.50
C MET A 167 -17.07 20.35 12.20
N ASP A 168 -18.20 20.34 11.49
CA ASP A 168 -19.52 20.66 12.04
C ASP A 168 -20.30 19.40 12.48
N SER A 169 -20.06 18.26 11.81
CA SER A 169 -20.76 17.02 12.12
C SER A 169 -19.83 15.80 12.04
N LYS A 170 -20.15 14.78 12.85
CA LYS A 170 -19.41 13.53 12.99
C LYS A 170 -20.40 12.36 13.09
N ASP A 171 -20.48 11.55 12.02
CA ASP A 171 -21.37 10.40 11.94
C ASP A 171 -20.59 9.09 12.00
N LEU A 172 -21.04 8.12 12.79
CA LEU A 172 -20.41 6.81 12.88
C LEU A 172 -20.72 5.97 11.63
N VAL A 173 -19.68 5.57 10.90
CA VAL A 173 -19.80 4.62 9.78
C VAL A 173 -19.76 3.18 10.27
N THR A 174 -18.84 2.87 11.18
CA THR A 174 -18.69 1.55 11.81
C THR A 174 -17.83 1.64 13.06
N ASP A 175 -18.06 0.73 14.01
CA ASP A 175 -17.26 0.50 15.21
C ASP A 175 -16.42 -0.79 15.14
N ARG A 176 -16.19 -1.31 13.93
CA ARG A 176 -15.53 -2.59 13.65
C ARG A 176 -14.17 -2.43 13.00
N PHE A 177 -13.51 -1.29 13.16
CA PHE A 177 -12.22 -0.99 12.55
C PHE A 177 -11.08 -1.12 13.56
N GLY A 178 -10.58 -2.33 13.74
CA GLY A 178 -9.53 -2.60 14.71
C GLY A 178 -10.03 -2.64 16.16
N ARG A 179 -9.20 -2.17 17.10
CA ARG A 179 -9.44 -2.26 18.55
C ARG A 179 -9.07 -0.95 19.23
N PHE A 180 -9.72 -0.66 20.36
CA PHE A 180 -9.36 0.49 21.19
C PHE A 180 -8.03 0.25 21.92
N ASP A 181 -7.90 -0.91 22.55
CA ASP A 181 -6.69 -1.31 23.28
C ASP A 181 -5.74 -2.16 22.45
N GLY A 182 -4.50 -2.26 22.88
CA GLY A 182 -3.49 -3.12 22.30
C GLY A 182 -2.32 -2.34 21.71
N ASP A 183 -1.63 -2.95 20.77
CA ASP A 183 -0.52 -2.31 20.07
C ASP A 183 -1.02 -1.36 18.97
N PRO A 184 -0.80 -0.05 19.10
CA PRO A 184 -1.22 0.90 18.08
C PRO A 184 -0.53 0.71 16.74
N GLN A 185 0.69 0.16 16.70
CA GLN A 185 1.45 -0.05 15.46
C GLN A 185 0.79 -1.10 14.56
N ASN A 186 0.26 -2.16 15.16
CA ASN A 186 -0.39 -3.26 14.45
C ASN A 186 -1.90 -3.07 14.26
N ASN A 187 -2.49 -2.04 14.81
CA ASN A 187 -3.94 -1.82 14.75
C ASN A 187 -4.39 -1.43 13.33
N ALA A 188 -5.70 -1.46 13.08
CA ALA A 188 -6.28 -1.11 11.78
C ALA A 188 -5.90 0.31 11.33
N ASN A 189 -5.46 0.46 10.08
CA ASN A 189 -4.98 1.71 9.52
C ASN A 189 -5.07 1.72 7.98
N GLY A 190 -4.65 2.80 7.35
CA GLY A 190 -4.47 2.91 5.91
C GLY A 190 -5.77 2.83 5.13
N PHE A 191 -6.46 3.95 4.88
CA PHE A 191 -7.58 3.99 3.95
C PHE A 191 -7.10 4.22 2.53
N TYR A 192 -7.43 3.30 1.64
CA TYR A 192 -7.13 3.42 0.22
C TYR A 192 -8.39 3.14 -0.60
N TRP A 193 -8.88 4.15 -1.32
CA TRP A 193 -9.97 3.99 -2.29
C TRP A 193 -9.42 3.36 -3.56
N ALA A 194 -9.73 2.10 -3.77
CA ALA A 194 -9.21 1.31 -4.85
C ALA A 194 -10.02 1.45 -6.14
N ILE A 195 -9.44 1.02 -7.26
CA ILE A 195 -10.05 1.12 -8.59
C ILE A 195 -11.40 0.38 -8.67
N ASP A 196 -11.63 -0.63 -7.85
CA ASP A 196 -12.88 -1.40 -7.76
C ASP A 196 -13.98 -0.72 -6.91
N ASN A 197 -13.82 0.56 -6.60
CA ASN A 197 -14.71 1.38 -5.78
C ASN A 197 -14.91 0.83 -4.36
N ARG A 198 -13.92 0.11 -3.84
CA ARG A 198 -13.85 -0.31 -2.44
C ARG A 198 -12.72 0.39 -1.72
N MET A 199 -12.87 0.53 -0.43
CA MET A 199 -11.84 1.09 0.43
C MET A 199 -11.18 -0.03 1.22
N TYR A 200 -9.89 -0.20 0.99
CA TYR A 200 -9.04 -1.19 1.65
C TYR A 200 -8.27 -0.57 2.81
N SER A 201 -7.82 -1.42 3.70
CA SER A 201 -7.03 -1.05 4.89
C SER A 201 -5.95 -2.10 5.17
N ALA A 202 -5.10 -1.79 6.16
CA ALA A 202 -4.05 -2.67 6.66
C ALA A 202 -4.20 -2.90 8.17
N GLY A 203 -3.31 -3.72 8.75
CA GLY A 203 -3.31 -4.05 10.17
C GLY A 203 -4.47 -4.97 10.56
N LEU A 204 -5.01 -4.77 11.74
CA LEU A 204 -6.06 -5.62 12.33
C LEU A 204 -7.47 -5.33 11.77
N SER A 205 -7.59 -4.82 10.55
CA SER A 205 -8.89 -4.58 9.92
C SER A 205 -9.39 -5.83 9.19
N GLU A 206 -10.54 -6.35 9.59
CA GLU A 206 -11.24 -7.46 8.93
C GLU A 206 -12.43 -6.96 8.09
N ILE A 207 -12.47 -5.67 7.79
CA ILE A 207 -13.51 -5.03 6.99
C ILE A 207 -12.91 -4.23 5.84
N GLN A 208 -13.69 -4.11 4.78
CA GLN A 208 -13.55 -3.13 3.72
C GLN A 208 -14.84 -2.34 3.59
N LEU A 209 -14.77 -1.12 3.10
CA LEU A 209 -15.93 -0.28 2.88
C LEU A 209 -16.24 -0.16 1.39
N ARG A 210 -17.51 -0.01 1.06
CA ARG A 210 -17.97 0.33 -0.29
C ARG A 210 -19.02 1.42 -0.20
N LEU A 211 -18.83 2.50 -0.92
CA LEU A 211 -19.88 3.51 -1.05
C LEU A 211 -20.93 3.02 -2.06
N LYS A 212 -22.18 2.99 -1.65
CA LYS A 212 -23.32 2.66 -2.50
C LYS A 212 -24.53 3.52 -2.10
N ASP A 213 -25.11 4.17 -3.09
CA ASP A 213 -26.28 5.06 -2.88
C ASP A 213 -26.09 6.07 -1.73
N GLY A 214 -24.88 6.61 -1.60
CA GLY A 214 -24.50 7.58 -0.56
C GLY A 214 -24.26 7.00 0.84
N VAL A 215 -24.31 5.67 1.01
CA VAL A 215 -24.09 4.98 2.28
C VAL A 215 -22.87 4.04 2.17
N PHE A 216 -22.07 3.97 3.23
CA PHE A 216 -20.97 3.03 3.32
C PHE A 216 -21.44 1.65 3.78
N GLU A 217 -21.36 0.66 2.88
CA GLU A 217 -21.53 -0.75 3.22
C GLU A 217 -20.23 -1.28 3.85
N VAL A 218 -20.37 -2.00 4.97
CA VAL A 218 -19.27 -2.70 5.63
C VAL A 218 -19.23 -4.16 5.15
N GLN A 219 -18.17 -4.54 4.47
CA GLN A 219 -18.00 -5.87 3.90
C GLN A 219 -16.84 -6.61 4.57
N PRO A 220 -16.92 -7.95 4.79
CA PRO A 220 -15.84 -8.72 5.38
C PRO A 220 -14.65 -8.83 4.43
N THR A 221 -13.45 -8.82 5.01
CA THR A 221 -12.19 -9.14 4.34
C THR A 221 -11.26 -9.84 5.35
N LEU A 222 -10.01 -10.13 4.96
CA LEU A 222 -9.00 -10.64 5.89
C LEU A 222 -8.10 -9.51 6.36
N ALA A 223 -7.76 -9.52 7.64
CA ALA A 223 -6.70 -8.67 8.19
C ALA A 223 -5.37 -8.99 7.50
N ARG A 224 -4.71 -7.96 6.97
CA ARG A 224 -3.46 -8.10 6.19
C ARG A 224 -2.55 -6.90 6.39
N GLY A 225 -1.24 -7.18 6.36
CA GLY A 225 -0.21 -6.16 6.49
C GLY A 225 -0.16 -5.59 7.90
N GLU A 226 0.54 -4.47 8.03
CA GLU A 226 0.74 -3.79 9.30
C GLU A 226 0.45 -2.30 9.20
N TRP A 227 1.22 -1.52 8.42
CA TRP A 227 1.01 -0.09 8.28
C TRP A 227 1.04 0.36 6.82
N GLY A 228 -0.11 0.85 6.35
CA GLY A 228 -0.28 1.34 4.98
C GLY A 228 -0.70 0.27 3.98
N VAL A 229 -1.35 0.72 2.92
CA VAL A 229 -1.79 -0.06 1.77
C VAL A 229 -1.81 0.81 0.53
N SER A 230 -1.44 0.26 -0.61
CA SER A 230 -1.55 0.92 -1.91
C SER A 230 -2.00 -0.07 -2.98
N GLN A 231 -2.19 0.39 -4.22
CA GLN A 231 -2.48 -0.46 -5.36
C GLN A 231 -1.63 -0.09 -6.57
N ASP A 232 -1.47 -1.03 -7.51
CA ASP A 232 -0.99 -0.74 -8.86
C ASP A 232 -2.12 -0.34 -9.82
N ASP A 233 -1.76 -0.06 -11.07
CA ASP A 233 -2.74 0.31 -12.11
C ASP A 233 -3.69 -0.83 -12.50
N ALA A 234 -3.37 -2.08 -12.17
CA ALA A 234 -4.24 -3.24 -12.36
C ALA A 234 -5.23 -3.46 -11.19
N GLY A 235 -5.06 -2.74 -10.08
CA GLY A 235 -5.89 -2.86 -8.89
C GLY A 235 -5.44 -3.95 -7.91
N ARG A 236 -4.23 -4.49 -8.07
CA ARG A 236 -3.63 -5.39 -7.06
C ARG A 236 -3.21 -4.57 -5.85
N THR A 237 -3.53 -5.04 -4.65
CA THR A 237 -3.20 -4.33 -3.41
C THR A 237 -1.87 -4.81 -2.84
N TYR A 238 -1.09 -3.84 -2.33
CA TYR A 238 0.23 -4.07 -1.76
C TYR A 238 0.26 -3.65 -0.29
N ARG A 239 0.86 -4.49 0.53
CA ARG A 239 1.03 -4.30 1.97
C ARG A 239 2.42 -4.77 2.39
N ASN A 240 2.73 -4.64 3.65
CA ASN A 240 3.98 -5.07 4.29
C ASN A 240 3.70 -5.56 5.71
N THR A 241 4.70 -6.16 6.34
CA THR A 241 4.79 -6.33 7.80
C THR A 241 6.14 -5.79 8.26
N ASN A 242 6.35 -5.58 9.53
CA ASN A 242 7.58 -4.99 10.10
C ASN A 242 8.88 -5.50 9.45
N GLU A 243 8.92 -6.77 9.08
CA GLU A 243 10.13 -7.47 8.64
C GLU A 243 10.10 -7.83 7.17
N SER A 244 8.97 -7.67 6.50
CA SER A 244 8.79 -8.08 5.10
C SER A 244 8.28 -6.93 4.27
N ALA A 245 9.13 -6.50 3.35
CA ALA A 245 8.98 -5.25 2.61
C ALA A 245 7.69 -5.18 1.78
N VAL A 246 7.31 -6.27 1.11
CA VAL A 246 6.19 -6.24 0.15
C VAL A 246 5.43 -7.56 0.16
N HIS A 247 4.13 -7.43 0.38
CA HIS A 247 3.13 -8.46 0.15
C HIS A 247 2.18 -7.99 -0.95
N VAL A 248 1.69 -8.90 -1.77
CA VAL A 248 0.73 -8.58 -2.83
C VAL A 248 -0.50 -9.48 -2.74
N ASP A 249 -1.67 -8.90 -2.90
CA ASP A 249 -2.91 -9.64 -3.08
C ASP A 249 -3.13 -9.83 -4.60
N LEU A 250 -2.81 -11.01 -5.11
CA LEU A 250 -3.05 -11.38 -6.51
C LEU A 250 -4.53 -11.60 -6.80
N VAL A 251 -5.29 -11.93 -5.75
CA VAL A 251 -6.75 -11.99 -5.73
C VAL A 251 -7.21 -11.27 -4.48
N PRO A 252 -8.24 -10.42 -4.53
CA PRO A 252 -8.71 -9.67 -3.35
C PRO A 252 -9.02 -10.58 -2.15
N THR A 253 -8.54 -10.19 -0.98
CA THR A 253 -8.64 -11.01 0.25
C THR A 253 -10.06 -11.27 0.72
N SER A 254 -11.03 -10.45 0.29
CA SER A 254 -12.46 -10.68 0.55
C SER A 254 -12.99 -12.00 -0.03
N TYR A 255 -12.35 -12.54 -1.08
CA TYR A 255 -12.70 -13.88 -1.59
C TYR A 255 -12.36 -14.96 -0.58
N TYR A 256 -11.18 -14.91 0.02
CA TYR A 256 -10.72 -15.89 1.01
C TYR A 256 -11.48 -15.79 2.35
N ALA A 257 -12.00 -14.60 2.69
CA ALA A 257 -12.85 -14.41 3.88
C ALA A 257 -14.16 -15.24 3.85
N ARG A 258 -14.58 -15.71 2.67
CA ARG A 258 -15.76 -16.59 2.51
C ARG A 258 -15.54 -17.99 3.10
N ASN A 259 -14.29 -18.44 3.15
CA ASN A 259 -13.93 -19.78 3.63
C ASN A 259 -12.83 -19.69 4.71
N PRO A 260 -13.17 -19.87 6.00
CA PRO A 260 -12.23 -19.72 7.09
C PRO A 260 -11.07 -20.72 7.06
N ASN A 261 -11.18 -21.81 6.29
CA ASN A 261 -10.10 -22.80 6.14
C ASN A 261 -8.93 -22.26 5.31
N LEU A 262 -9.14 -21.15 4.56
CA LEU A 262 -8.16 -20.59 3.64
C LEU A 262 -7.41 -19.36 4.18
N ILE A 263 -7.66 -18.94 5.43
CA ILE A 263 -7.09 -17.71 5.99
C ILE A 263 -5.54 -17.69 5.98
N ARG A 264 -4.92 -18.86 6.08
CA ARG A 264 -3.46 -19.04 6.16
C ARG A 264 -2.84 -19.73 4.96
N THR A 265 -3.59 -19.91 3.89
CA THR A 265 -3.08 -20.55 2.68
C THR A 265 -2.25 -19.57 1.84
N ARG A 266 -1.38 -20.09 0.98
CA ARG A 266 -0.49 -19.29 0.13
C ARG A 266 -1.25 -18.33 -0.78
N GLY A 267 -2.34 -18.79 -1.39
CA GLY A 267 -3.14 -17.95 -2.29
C GLY A 267 -3.70 -16.68 -1.66
N SER A 268 -3.90 -16.69 -0.33
CA SER A 268 -4.38 -15.54 0.42
C SER A 268 -3.26 -14.69 1.02
N TYR A 269 -1.98 -15.05 0.84
CA TYR A 269 -0.86 -14.38 1.49
C TYR A 269 0.46 -14.55 0.73
N GLU A 270 0.62 -13.79 -0.36
CA GLU A 270 1.83 -13.84 -1.17
C GLU A 270 2.86 -12.79 -0.71
N ARG A 271 3.98 -13.26 -0.18
CA ARG A 271 5.11 -12.43 0.24
C ARG A 271 6.22 -12.49 -0.80
N LEU A 272 6.57 -11.37 -1.40
CA LEU A 272 7.59 -11.34 -2.47
C LEU A 272 9.00 -11.65 -1.95
N ALA A 273 9.25 -11.43 -0.65
CA ALA A 273 10.52 -11.78 -0.01
C ALA A 273 10.73 -13.31 0.11
N ASP A 274 9.68 -14.13 0.03
CA ASP A 274 9.84 -15.59 0.02
C ASP A 274 10.52 -16.08 -1.26
N HIS A 275 10.40 -15.31 -2.35
CA HIS A 275 11.09 -15.59 -3.63
C HIS A 275 12.46 -14.91 -3.74
N ASN A 276 12.65 -13.81 -3.03
CA ASN A 276 13.91 -13.06 -2.99
C ASN A 276 14.15 -12.48 -1.58
N PRO A 277 14.86 -13.21 -0.71
CA PRO A 277 15.13 -12.75 0.66
C PRO A 277 15.94 -11.44 0.75
N ASP A 278 16.66 -11.07 -0.32
CA ASP A 278 17.43 -9.82 -0.36
C ASP A 278 16.55 -8.58 -0.37
N LEU A 279 15.25 -8.74 -0.67
CA LEU A 279 14.27 -7.64 -0.54
C LEU A 279 14.23 -7.04 0.87
N ASN A 280 14.51 -7.85 1.88
CA ASN A 280 14.46 -7.42 3.28
C ASN A 280 15.80 -6.88 3.80
N ILE A 281 16.81 -6.78 2.96
CA ILE A 281 18.09 -6.15 3.33
C ILE A 281 17.97 -4.64 3.20
N VAL A 282 18.48 -3.90 4.19
CA VAL A 282 18.55 -2.43 4.20
C VAL A 282 19.99 -1.93 4.26
N TRP A 283 20.21 -0.72 3.71
CA TRP A 283 21.49 -0.07 3.66
C TRP A 283 21.41 1.36 4.23
N PRO A 284 21.27 1.51 5.56
CA PRO A 284 21.27 2.82 6.20
C PRO A 284 22.60 3.55 5.99
N VAL A 285 22.60 4.87 6.06
CA VAL A 285 23.83 5.71 5.94
C VAL A 285 24.47 6.03 7.29
N ARG A 286 24.03 5.38 8.34
CA ARG A 286 24.51 5.55 9.73
C ARG A 286 24.24 4.28 10.56
N PRO A 287 24.95 4.08 11.69
CA PRO A 287 24.53 3.13 12.72
C PRO A 287 23.16 3.51 13.30
N ASN A 288 22.38 2.53 13.71
CA ASN A 288 21.02 2.70 14.21
C ASN A 288 20.86 2.27 15.68
N PRO A 289 21.53 2.92 16.66
CA PRO A 289 21.48 2.51 18.05
C PRO A 289 20.09 2.65 18.69
N GLY A 290 19.26 3.57 18.17
CA GLY A 290 17.88 3.79 18.65
C GLY A 290 16.86 2.80 18.08
N THR A 291 17.27 1.58 17.78
CA THR A 291 16.42 0.49 17.30
C THR A 291 16.54 -0.71 18.22
N ASN A 292 15.47 -1.49 18.39
CA ASN A 292 15.48 -2.71 19.16
C ASN A 292 16.59 -3.67 18.70
N ARG A 293 17.17 -4.38 19.66
CA ARG A 293 18.18 -5.40 19.48
C ARG A 293 17.78 -6.70 20.20
N ALA A 294 18.42 -7.79 19.82
CA ALA A 294 18.30 -9.10 20.47
C ALA A 294 16.95 -9.82 20.31
N TYR A 295 15.98 -9.31 19.55
CA TYR A 295 14.77 -10.05 19.24
C TYR A 295 14.86 -10.86 17.93
N GLN A 296 15.83 -10.52 17.07
CA GLN A 296 16.17 -11.27 15.86
C GLN A 296 17.68 -11.47 15.71
N ILE A 297 18.08 -12.65 15.22
CA ILE A 297 19.47 -12.92 14.85
C ILE A 297 19.79 -12.25 13.52
N GLY A 298 20.92 -11.52 13.46
CA GLY A 298 21.41 -10.88 12.23
C GLY A 298 20.65 -9.62 11.83
N ILE A 299 20.03 -8.95 12.80
CA ILE A 299 19.37 -7.65 12.60
C ILE A 299 20.37 -6.52 12.39
N ASP A 300 21.57 -6.66 12.94
CA ASP A 300 22.65 -5.67 12.89
C ASP A 300 23.83 -6.16 12.11
N ARG A 301 24.59 -5.21 11.56
CA ARG A 301 25.97 -5.38 11.09
C ARG A 301 26.95 -5.04 12.21
N ASP A 302 28.22 -5.43 12.02
CA ASP A 302 29.32 -5.15 12.96
C ASP A 302 29.54 -3.65 13.22
N ASP A 303 29.17 -2.80 12.27
CA ASP A 303 29.23 -1.33 12.41
C ASP A 303 28.04 -0.72 13.17
N GLY A 304 27.10 -1.55 13.63
CA GLY A 304 25.89 -1.14 14.34
C GLY A 304 24.79 -0.61 13.45
N SER A 305 24.91 -0.72 12.13
CA SER A 305 23.82 -0.40 11.21
C SER A 305 22.84 -1.56 11.09
N LEU A 306 21.56 -1.26 10.86
CA LEU A 306 20.56 -2.29 10.58
C LEU A 306 20.88 -3.03 9.28
N ALA A 307 20.80 -4.35 9.33
CA ALA A 307 21.00 -5.23 8.18
C ALA A 307 19.68 -5.55 7.45
N ARG A 308 18.56 -5.51 8.17
CA ARG A 308 17.24 -5.91 7.69
C ARG A 308 16.17 -4.94 8.15
N PHE A 309 15.03 -4.95 7.45
CA PHE A 309 13.82 -4.27 7.91
C PHE A 309 13.38 -4.76 9.29
N THR A 310 12.90 -3.83 10.12
CA THR A 310 12.36 -4.08 11.46
C THR A 310 11.10 -3.29 11.75
N ALA A 311 10.80 -2.28 10.94
CA ALA A 311 9.66 -1.39 11.09
C ALA A 311 9.16 -0.91 9.72
N VAL A 312 9.37 -1.72 8.66
CA VAL A 312 8.99 -1.28 7.31
C VAL A 312 7.49 -1.05 7.22
N CYS A 313 7.12 0.07 6.61
CA CYS A 313 5.74 0.55 6.56
C CYS A 313 5.43 1.32 5.26
N ALA A 314 4.16 1.67 5.08
CA ALA A 314 3.66 2.54 4.03
C ALA A 314 4.12 2.15 2.60
N PRO A 315 3.83 0.92 2.14
CA PRO A 315 4.17 0.53 0.79
C PRO A 315 3.39 1.38 -0.20
N LEU A 316 4.09 2.09 -1.09
CA LEU A 316 3.51 2.92 -2.13
C LEU A 316 3.95 2.44 -3.50
N VAL A 317 3.03 1.98 -4.33
CA VAL A 317 3.27 1.85 -5.77
C VAL A 317 3.22 3.24 -6.37
N TYR A 318 4.36 3.76 -6.84
CA TYR A 318 4.41 5.10 -7.42
C TYR A 318 3.73 5.12 -8.79
N ARG A 319 2.66 5.90 -8.89
CA ARG A 319 1.83 6.06 -10.09
C ARG A 319 1.77 7.52 -10.55
N GLY A 320 2.63 8.37 -9.97
CA GLY A 320 2.80 9.77 -10.36
C GLY A 320 3.55 9.93 -11.69
N ASP A 321 3.64 11.18 -12.16
CA ASP A 321 4.24 11.52 -13.46
C ASP A 321 5.35 12.59 -13.36
N ARG A 322 5.83 12.88 -12.14
CA ARG A 322 6.86 13.92 -11.90
C ARG A 322 8.21 13.37 -11.44
N LEU A 323 8.36 12.08 -11.40
CA LEU A 323 9.67 11.42 -11.31
C LEU A 323 9.98 10.71 -12.64
N PRO A 324 11.25 10.37 -12.92
CA PRO A 324 11.62 9.62 -14.12
C PRO A 324 10.73 8.39 -14.36
N SER A 325 10.43 8.11 -15.62
CA SER A 325 9.45 7.09 -15.99
C SER A 325 9.81 5.66 -15.55
N ASP A 326 11.09 5.39 -15.30
CA ASP A 326 11.55 4.10 -14.77
C ASP A 326 11.16 3.87 -13.30
N LEU A 327 10.62 4.90 -12.61
CA LEU A 327 10.05 4.77 -11.28
C LEU A 327 8.57 4.40 -11.29
N GLN A 328 7.87 4.60 -12.40
CA GLN A 328 6.46 4.24 -12.48
C GLN A 328 6.25 2.75 -12.26
N GLY A 329 5.29 2.39 -11.40
CA GLY A 329 5.01 1.01 -11.02
C GLY A 329 6.03 0.40 -10.05
N ASN A 330 7.08 1.12 -9.65
CA ASN A 330 7.96 0.65 -8.58
C ASN A 330 7.31 0.88 -7.22
N ILE A 331 7.66 0.03 -6.26
CA ILE A 331 7.21 0.19 -4.87
C ILE A 331 8.28 0.93 -4.07
N PHE A 332 7.80 1.93 -3.33
CA PHE A 332 8.57 2.59 -2.29
C PHE A 332 8.05 2.13 -0.93
N VAL A 333 8.96 1.83 0.00
CA VAL A 333 8.62 1.47 1.38
C VAL A 333 9.45 2.31 2.34
N ALA A 334 8.81 2.80 3.38
CA ALA A 334 9.49 3.55 4.43
C ALA A 334 10.02 2.59 5.51
N GLU A 335 11.19 2.91 6.06
CA GLU A 335 11.80 2.19 7.19
C GLU A 335 12.24 3.20 8.25
N PRO A 336 11.36 3.57 9.17
CA PRO A 336 11.67 4.59 10.18
C PRO A 336 12.79 4.18 11.15
N ALA A 337 12.98 2.89 11.43
CA ALA A 337 14.04 2.44 12.30
C ALA A 337 15.44 2.62 11.68
N ALA A 338 15.56 2.50 10.35
CA ALA A 338 16.79 2.70 9.60
C ALA A 338 16.93 4.10 8.98
N ASN A 339 15.95 4.99 9.17
CA ASN A 339 15.95 6.36 8.66
C ASN A 339 16.03 6.43 7.12
N LEU A 340 15.21 5.64 6.41
CA LEU A 340 15.31 5.52 4.96
C LEU A 340 13.99 5.21 4.27
N VAL A 341 14.00 5.38 2.93
CA VAL A 341 12.97 4.90 2.00
C VAL A 341 13.64 4.02 0.96
N SER A 342 13.20 2.77 0.85
CA SER A 342 13.67 1.79 -0.14
C SER A 342 12.86 1.86 -1.42
N ARG A 343 13.52 1.63 -2.57
CA ARG A 343 12.88 1.42 -3.88
C ARG A 343 13.00 -0.03 -4.29
N ILE A 344 11.87 -0.63 -4.63
CA ILE A 344 11.74 -2.02 -5.08
C ILE A 344 11.15 -2.02 -6.49
N ILE A 345 11.81 -2.71 -7.41
CA ILE A 345 11.37 -2.86 -8.80
C ILE A 345 10.56 -4.14 -8.91
N LEU A 346 9.36 -4.00 -9.48
CA LEU A 346 8.50 -5.13 -9.80
C LEU A 346 8.67 -5.55 -11.26
N SER A 347 8.54 -6.84 -11.51
CA SER A 347 8.36 -7.42 -12.84
C SER A 347 7.37 -8.58 -12.76
N GLU A 348 6.71 -8.87 -13.87
CA GLU A 348 5.80 -10.02 -13.97
C GLU A 348 6.33 -10.98 -15.02
N GLU A 349 6.45 -12.26 -14.66
CA GLU A 349 6.95 -13.31 -15.52
C GLU A 349 6.15 -14.59 -15.28
N GLY A 350 5.50 -15.10 -16.32
CA GLY A 350 4.72 -16.34 -16.24
C GLY A 350 3.57 -16.30 -15.23
N GLY A 351 3.02 -15.12 -14.96
CA GLY A 351 1.96 -14.89 -13.97
C GLY A 351 2.44 -14.79 -12.53
N GLU A 352 3.77 -14.83 -12.31
CA GLU A 352 4.38 -14.57 -11.01
C GLU A 352 4.91 -13.14 -10.95
N ILE A 353 4.58 -12.44 -9.86
CA ILE A 353 5.19 -11.14 -9.57
C ILE A 353 6.55 -11.39 -8.92
N ARG A 354 7.57 -10.83 -9.54
CA ARG A 354 8.94 -10.83 -9.05
C ARG A 354 9.31 -9.44 -8.54
N ALA A 355 10.15 -9.40 -7.52
CA ALA A 355 10.62 -8.16 -6.96
C ALA A 355 12.14 -8.19 -6.72
N ARG A 356 12.79 -7.03 -6.87
CA ARG A 356 14.20 -6.86 -6.52
C ARG A 356 14.46 -5.46 -6.00
N LYS A 357 15.47 -5.30 -5.17
CA LYS A 357 15.95 -3.96 -4.77
C LYS A 357 16.41 -3.20 -6.01
N ALA A 358 16.17 -1.91 -6.05
CA ALA A 358 16.64 -1.05 -7.14
C ALA A 358 18.15 -0.82 -7.09
N TYR A 359 18.75 -0.94 -5.90
CA TYR A 359 20.16 -0.72 -5.65
C TYR A 359 20.75 -1.91 -4.89
N GLU A 360 21.94 -2.35 -5.25
CA GLU A 360 22.59 -3.50 -4.62
C GLU A 360 23.01 -3.22 -3.17
N ARG A 361 23.59 -2.05 -2.91
CA ARG A 361 24.10 -1.63 -1.60
C ARG A 361 23.77 -0.16 -1.34
N GLY A 362 22.49 0.18 -1.40
CA GLY A 362 22.03 1.55 -1.22
C GLY A 362 20.53 1.63 -1.16
N GLU A 363 20.02 2.82 -0.89
CA GLU A 363 18.60 3.09 -0.79
C GLU A 363 18.20 4.25 -1.69
N PHE A 364 16.90 4.43 -1.93
CA PHE A 364 16.41 5.56 -2.70
C PHE A 364 16.59 6.87 -1.95
N LEU A 365 16.28 6.86 -0.66
CA LEU A 365 16.51 7.97 0.24
C LEU A 365 16.99 7.43 1.59
N ALA A 366 18.03 8.01 2.16
CA ALA A 366 18.48 7.72 3.51
C ALA A 366 18.94 9.01 4.19
N SER A 367 18.74 9.10 5.51
CA SER A 367 19.13 10.26 6.30
C SER A 367 20.18 9.90 7.34
N THR A 368 21.08 10.83 7.60
CA THR A 368 22.02 10.77 8.73
C THR A 368 21.41 11.28 10.03
N ASP A 369 20.21 11.88 9.96
CA ASP A 369 19.44 12.29 11.13
C ASP A 369 18.68 11.09 11.71
N GLU A 370 18.96 10.75 12.97
CA GLU A 370 18.31 9.65 13.68
C GLU A 370 16.80 9.90 13.91
N ARG A 371 16.40 11.16 13.93
CA ARG A 371 15.01 11.56 14.16
C ARG A 371 14.16 11.58 12.89
N PHE A 372 14.76 11.41 11.73
CA PHE A 372 14.00 11.16 10.50
C PHE A 372 13.27 9.82 10.59
N ARG A 373 11.95 9.87 10.75
CA ARG A 373 11.07 8.70 10.90
C ARG A 373 9.99 8.73 9.82
N PRO A 374 10.30 8.35 8.58
CA PRO A 374 9.30 8.28 7.52
C PRO A 374 8.30 7.18 7.85
N VAL A 375 7.02 7.53 8.03
CA VAL A 375 5.95 6.59 8.42
C VAL A 375 4.82 6.49 7.41
N PHE A 376 4.75 7.42 6.44
CA PHE A 376 3.74 7.38 5.40
C PHE A 376 4.27 7.93 4.09
N LEU A 377 3.89 7.28 2.98
CA LEU A 377 4.22 7.68 1.62
C LEU A 377 2.92 7.89 0.84
N SER A 378 2.87 8.91 0.00
CA SER A 378 1.68 9.23 -0.80
C SER A 378 2.04 9.71 -2.20
N ASP A 379 1.26 9.28 -3.18
CA ASP A 379 1.10 10.00 -4.44
C ASP A 379 0.32 11.29 -4.18
N ALA A 380 0.48 12.27 -5.07
CA ALA A 380 -0.12 13.59 -4.91
C ALA A 380 -0.73 14.10 -6.23
N PRO A 381 -1.64 15.10 -6.17
CA PRO A 381 -2.23 15.71 -7.35
C PRO A 381 -1.20 16.35 -8.29
N ASP A 382 -0.03 16.77 -7.78
CA ASP A 382 1.09 17.31 -8.55
C ASP A 382 2.00 16.22 -9.17
N GLY A 383 1.71 14.94 -8.91
CA GLY A 383 2.43 13.80 -9.47
C GLY A 383 3.78 13.47 -8.81
N ALA A 384 4.15 14.16 -7.74
CA ALA A 384 5.35 13.88 -6.95
C ALA A 384 5.11 12.79 -5.88
N LEU A 385 6.18 12.31 -5.26
CA LEU A 385 6.15 11.40 -4.12
C LEU A 385 6.30 12.22 -2.84
N TYR A 386 5.36 12.07 -1.91
CA TYR A 386 5.35 12.73 -0.61
C TYR A 386 5.69 11.76 0.52
N ILE A 387 6.35 12.28 1.54
CA ILE A 387 6.84 11.54 2.70
C ILE A 387 6.38 12.28 3.97
N ALA A 388 5.61 11.60 4.82
CA ALA A 388 5.34 12.06 6.17
C ALA A 388 6.44 11.55 7.11
N ASP A 389 7.10 12.47 7.76
CA ASP A 389 8.14 12.24 8.75
C ASP A 389 7.60 12.62 10.14
N MET A 390 7.41 11.62 10.97
CA MET A 390 6.96 11.83 12.35
C MET A 390 7.97 12.59 13.20
N TYR A 391 9.22 12.64 12.78
CA TYR A 391 10.36 13.35 13.34
C TYR A 391 10.51 13.22 14.84
N ARG A 392 10.79 12.03 15.32
CA ARG A 392 10.94 11.75 16.76
C ARG A 392 12.04 10.74 17.05
N GLY A 393 12.48 10.73 18.33
CA GLY A 393 13.50 9.78 18.77
C GLY A 393 12.95 8.38 19.00
N ILE A 394 11.73 8.24 19.55
CA ILE A 394 11.08 6.95 19.80
C ILE A 394 10.08 6.66 18.69
N ILE A 395 10.20 5.48 18.08
CA ILE A 395 9.24 4.97 17.08
C ILE A 395 8.66 3.62 17.47
N GLU A 396 9.21 2.95 18.48
CA GLU A 396 8.76 1.65 18.96
C GLU A 396 7.70 1.80 20.05
N HIS A 397 6.64 0.98 20.02
CA HIS A 397 5.64 0.97 21.07
C HIS A 397 6.16 0.35 22.37
N ARG A 398 5.72 0.87 23.52
CA ARG A 398 6.19 0.49 24.88
C ARG A 398 6.18 -1.01 25.18
N ILE A 399 5.23 -1.78 24.58
CA ILE A 399 5.12 -3.23 24.82
C ILE A 399 6.27 -4.02 24.17
N SER A 400 6.91 -3.44 23.17
CA SER A 400 8.00 -4.06 22.40
C SER A 400 9.38 -3.47 22.73
N ILE A 401 9.46 -2.43 23.58
CA ILE A 401 10.75 -1.81 23.95
C ILE A 401 11.58 -2.79 24.79
N THR A 402 12.70 -3.24 24.21
CA THR A 402 13.71 -4.07 24.90
C THR A 402 14.49 -3.26 25.93
N GLU A 403 15.17 -3.94 26.86
CA GLU A 403 16.08 -3.29 27.82
C GLU A 403 17.16 -2.48 27.11
N TYR A 404 17.76 -3.05 26.05
CA TYR A 404 18.72 -2.34 25.20
C TYR A 404 18.17 -1.01 24.67
N LEU A 405 16.99 -1.03 24.05
CA LEU A 405 16.40 0.18 23.49
C LEU A 405 16.07 1.20 24.58
N ARG A 406 15.58 0.75 25.74
CA ARG A 406 15.32 1.62 26.90
C ARG A 406 16.58 2.37 27.32
N ASP A 407 17.72 1.67 27.43
CA ASP A 407 19.00 2.27 27.79
C ASP A 407 19.44 3.31 26.74
N GLN A 408 19.25 3.02 25.45
CA GLN A 408 19.54 3.98 24.37
C GLN A 408 18.64 5.22 24.44
N ILE A 409 17.35 5.05 24.70
CA ILE A 409 16.39 6.15 24.84
C ILE A 409 16.82 7.10 25.96
N VAL A 410 17.15 6.54 27.13
CA VAL A 410 17.56 7.33 28.30
C VAL A 410 18.91 8.01 28.07
N ALA A 411 19.94 7.25 27.67
CA ALA A 411 21.29 7.75 27.48
C ALA A 411 21.38 8.87 26.43
N ARG A 412 20.56 8.78 25.38
CA ARG A 412 20.59 9.67 24.22
C ARG A 412 19.44 10.70 24.23
N ARG A 413 18.63 10.73 25.28
CA ARG A 413 17.50 11.67 25.47
C ARG A 413 16.51 11.66 24.28
N LEU A 414 16.14 10.45 23.81
CA LEU A 414 15.30 10.33 22.62
C LEU A 414 13.83 10.70 22.85
N GLU A 415 13.36 10.78 24.12
CA GLU A 415 11.99 11.19 24.42
C GLU A 415 11.70 12.64 24.03
N GLN A 416 12.73 13.50 24.06
CA GLN A 416 12.55 14.92 23.80
C GLN A 416 13.53 15.44 22.70
N PRO A 417 13.12 16.45 21.94
CA PRO A 417 11.78 17.05 21.89
C PRO A 417 10.73 16.14 21.24
N ALA A 418 9.45 16.32 21.63
CA ALA A 418 8.27 15.77 21.00
C ALA A 418 7.45 16.92 20.37
N GLY A 419 6.42 16.58 19.59
CA GLY A 419 5.55 17.56 18.94
C GLY A 419 6.17 18.21 17.68
N TYR A 420 7.21 17.62 17.13
CA TYR A 420 7.76 17.98 15.81
C TYR A 420 7.09 17.12 14.72
N GLY A 421 7.32 17.48 13.47
CA GLY A 421 6.82 16.72 12.34
C GLY A 421 7.10 17.43 11.03
N ARG A 422 7.34 16.67 9.97
CA ARG A 422 7.72 17.24 8.67
C ARG A 422 7.06 16.48 7.53
N ILE A 423 6.81 17.19 6.46
CA ILE A 423 6.33 16.62 5.22
C ILE A 423 7.30 17.03 4.12
N TYR A 424 7.80 16.05 3.42
CA TYR A 424 8.72 16.24 2.32
C TYR A 424 8.12 15.81 1.00
N ARG A 425 8.66 16.37 -0.08
CA ARG A 425 8.38 15.97 -1.46
C ARG A 425 9.67 15.63 -2.18
N VAL A 426 9.65 14.54 -2.95
CA VAL A 426 10.78 14.16 -3.80
C VAL A 426 10.59 14.72 -5.20
N MET A 427 11.63 15.38 -5.72
CA MET A 427 11.69 15.94 -7.07
C MET A 427 12.92 15.44 -7.81
N HIS A 428 12.88 15.52 -9.14
CA HIS A 428 14.03 15.20 -9.99
C HIS A 428 14.38 16.41 -10.88
N GLU A 429 15.66 16.58 -11.23
CA GLU A 429 16.15 17.72 -12.01
C GLU A 429 15.55 17.83 -13.41
N THR A 430 15.12 16.68 -13.99
CA THR A 430 14.49 16.65 -15.33
C THR A 430 13.02 17.03 -15.30
N THR A 431 12.41 17.22 -14.15
CA THR A 431 10.97 17.49 -14.01
C THR A 431 10.72 18.75 -13.21
N ARG A 432 9.60 19.40 -13.50
CA ARG A 432 9.12 20.54 -12.74
C ARG A 432 7.86 20.13 -11.99
N ARG A 433 7.62 20.80 -10.86
CA ARG A 433 6.36 20.68 -10.12
C ARG A 433 5.19 21.02 -11.05
N ASP A 434 4.14 20.22 -11.06
CA ASP A 434 2.90 20.57 -11.73
C ASP A 434 2.15 21.65 -10.95
N THR A 435 1.49 22.54 -11.65
CA THR A 435 0.49 23.41 -11.04
C THR A 435 -0.75 22.57 -10.79
N MET A 436 -1.09 22.37 -9.52
CA MET A 436 -2.28 21.62 -9.15
C MET A 436 -3.52 22.30 -9.70
N ARG A 437 -4.21 21.63 -10.65
CA ARG A 437 -5.50 22.09 -11.12
C ARG A 437 -6.58 21.48 -10.24
N PRO A 438 -7.38 22.30 -9.53
CA PRO A 438 -8.46 21.81 -8.69
C PRO A 438 -9.47 20.96 -9.46
N PHE A 439 -10.01 19.93 -8.79
CA PHE A 439 -11.12 19.13 -9.30
C PHE A 439 -12.48 19.52 -8.73
N ALA A 440 -12.53 20.45 -7.76
CA ALA A 440 -13.76 20.80 -7.05
C ALA A 440 -14.92 21.14 -8.00
N ASN A 441 -14.65 21.94 -9.03
CA ASN A 441 -15.64 22.36 -10.01
C ASN A 441 -15.55 21.60 -11.34
N ALA A 442 -14.87 20.45 -11.39
CA ALA A 442 -14.74 19.67 -12.61
C ALA A 442 -16.09 19.12 -13.07
N THR A 443 -16.42 19.38 -14.34
CA THR A 443 -17.60 18.82 -14.99
C THR A 443 -17.46 17.33 -15.24
N PRO A 444 -18.57 16.57 -15.40
CA PRO A 444 -18.48 15.15 -15.75
C PRO A 444 -17.61 14.86 -16.98
N ALA A 445 -17.62 15.71 -17.99
CA ALA A 445 -16.79 15.57 -19.19
C ALA A 445 -15.29 15.71 -18.85
N GLN A 446 -14.92 16.71 -18.05
CA GLN A 446 -13.53 16.91 -17.60
C GLN A 446 -13.04 15.73 -16.73
N LEU A 447 -13.91 15.16 -15.88
CA LEU A 447 -13.58 13.98 -15.09
C LEU A 447 -13.38 12.75 -15.98
N VAL A 448 -14.22 12.55 -17.02
CA VAL A 448 -14.00 11.45 -17.99
C VAL A 448 -12.67 11.62 -18.75
N ASP A 449 -12.30 12.84 -19.13
CA ASP A 449 -11.00 13.10 -19.75
C ASP A 449 -9.84 12.81 -18.80
N ALA A 450 -9.99 13.12 -17.51
CA ALA A 450 -8.98 12.86 -16.48
C ALA A 450 -8.73 11.37 -16.20
N LEU A 451 -9.63 10.47 -16.61
CA LEU A 451 -9.39 9.01 -16.56
C LEU A 451 -8.22 8.56 -17.44
N SER A 452 -7.75 9.41 -18.35
CA SER A 452 -6.59 9.17 -19.23
C SER A 452 -5.33 9.90 -18.76
N HIS A 453 -5.35 10.56 -17.59
CA HIS A 453 -4.22 11.35 -17.12
C HIS A 453 -3.03 10.44 -16.77
N PRO A 454 -1.75 10.82 -17.04
CA PRO A 454 -0.58 10.03 -16.68
C PRO A 454 -0.43 9.83 -15.16
N ASN A 455 -0.79 10.83 -14.35
CA ASN A 455 -0.79 10.74 -12.88
C ASN A 455 -1.94 9.85 -12.38
N GLY A 456 -1.61 8.76 -11.65
CA GLY A 456 -2.57 7.82 -11.07
C GLY A 456 -3.52 8.46 -10.08
N TRP A 457 -3.04 9.38 -9.22
CA TRP A 457 -3.88 10.11 -8.28
C TRP A 457 -5.04 10.83 -8.99
N ARG A 458 -4.76 11.42 -10.16
CA ARG A 458 -5.79 12.14 -10.93
C ARG A 458 -6.81 11.19 -11.56
N ARG A 459 -6.36 10.03 -12.07
CA ARG A 459 -7.30 9.00 -12.60
C ARG A 459 -8.23 8.48 -11.51
N ASP A 460 -7.65 8.10 -10.36
CA ASP A 460 -8.39 7.56 -9.21
C ASP A 460 -9.39 8.59 -8.66
N THR A 461 -8.98 9.84 -8.51
CA THR A 461 -9.84 10.92 -8.02
C THR A 461 -10.97 11.22 -9.00
N ALA A 462 -10.69 11.24 -10.31
CA ALA A 462 -11.72 11.46 -11.33
C ALA A 462 -12.76 10.33 -11.33
N GLN A 463 -12.33 9.07 -11.24
CA GLN A 463 -13.23 7.92 -11.10
C GLN A 463 -14.08 8.03 -9.84
N ARG A 464 -13.45 8.27 -8.69
CA ARG A 464 -14.12 8.40 -7.41
C ARG A 464 -15.21 9.48 -7.46
N LEU A 465 -14.89 10.67 -7.99
CA LEU A 465 -15.85 11.78 -8.10
C LEU A 465 -17.03 11.45 -9.04
N LEU A 466 -16.79 10.77 -10.14
CA LEU A 466 -17.87 10.32 -11.03
C LEU A 466 -18.81 9.35 -10.29
N VAL A 467 -18.26 8.48 -9.46
CA VAL A 467 -19.04 7.52 -8.65
C VAL A 467 -19.76 8.23 -7.50
N GLU A 468 -19.07 9.05 -6.71
CA GLU A 468 -19.65 9.79 -5.57
C GLU A 468 -20.81 10.70 -5.99
N ARG A 469 -20.65 11.39 -7.14
CA ARG A 469 -21.66 12.31 -7.70
C ARG A 469 -22.76 11.59 -8.49
N GLY A 470 -22.69 10.28 -8.66
CA GLY A 470 -23.64 9.51 -9.48
C GLY A 470 -23.76 10.07 -10.90
N ALA A 471 -22.65 10.39 -11.55
CA ALA A 471 -22.58 11.22 -12.76
C ALA A 471 -23.18 10.53 -14.02
N LYS A 472 -24.51 10.37 -14.06
CA LYS A 472 -25.25 9.73 -15.17
C LYS A 472 -25.00 10.37 -16.52
N ALA A 473 -24.76 11.70 -16.57
CA ALA A 473 -24.43 12.41 -17.80
C ALA A 473 -23.11 11.93 -18.46
N ALA A 474 -22.22 11.29 -17.69
CA ALA A 474 -20.95 10.75 -18.19
C ALA A 474 -21.08 9.37 -18.88
N ILE A 475 -22.20 8.65 -18.70
CA ILE A 475 -22.39 7.27 -19.17
C ILE A 475 -22.04 7.06 -20.65
N PRO A 476 -22.51 7.87 -21.61
CA PRO A 476 -22.18 7.65 -23.03
C PRO A 476 -20.66 7.77 -23.29
N ALA A 477 -20.00 8.77 -22.69
CA ALA A 477 -18.57 8.97 -22.84
C ALA A 477 -17.77 7.85 -22.17
N LEU A 478 -18.18 7.39 -20.98
CA LEU A 478 -17.57 6.26 -20.28
C LEU A 478 -17.70 4.96 -21.09
N THR A 479 -18.87 4.69 -21.67
CA THR A 479 -19.08 3.52 -22.56
C THR A 479 -18.14 3.56 -23.76
N THR A 480 -17.98 4.73 -24.38
CA THR A 480 -17.02 4.93 -25.47
C THR A 480 -15.58 4.69 -25.02
N ARG A 481 -15.18 5.26 -23.86
CA ARG A 481 -13.82 5.07 -23.32
C ARG A 481 -13.55 3.59 -22.98
N ALA A 482 -14.49 2.89 -22.36
CA ALA A 482 -14.39 1.47 -22.04
C ALA A 482 -14.17 0.59 -23.28
N ALA A 483 -14.82 0.94 -24.40
CA ALA A 483 -14.74 0.18 -25.64
C ALA A 483 -13.49 0.48 -26.48
N SER A 484 -13.00 1.72 -26.51
CA SER A 484 -12.09 2.17 -27.57
C SER A 484 -10.86 2.96 -27.14
N ALA A 485 -10.70 3.30 -25.84
CA ALA A 485 -9.52 4.03 -25.41
C ALA A 485 -8.23 3.23 -25.71
N ALA A 486 -7.20 3.90 -26.20
CA ALA A 486 -5.92 3.26 -26.56
C ALA A 486 -5.23 2.65 -25.33
N ASP A 487 -5.20 3.41 -24.23
CA ASP A 487 -4.63 2.97 -22.95
C ASP A 487 -5.61 2.05 -22.21
N TRP A 488 -5.15 0.85 -21.83
CA TRP A 488 -5.93 -0.12 -21.08
C TRP A 488 -6.37 0.41 -19.71
N ARG A 489 -5.55 1.25 -19.06
CA ARG A 489 -5.88 1.88 -17.78
C ARG A 489 -7.13 2.75 -17.89
N THR A 490 -7.23 3.51 -18.98
CA THR A 490 -8.44 4.32 -19.26
C THR A 490 -9.67 3.43 -19.45
N ARG A 491 -9.54 2.30 -20.19
CA ARG A 491 -10.65 1.34 -20.35
C ARG A 491 -11.07 0.74 -19.02
N LEU A 492 -10.08 0.38 -18.19
CA LEU A 492 -10.29 -0.20 -16.87
C LEU A 492 -11.02 0.77 -15.93
N HIS A 493 -10.54 2.03 -15.84
CA HIS A 493 -11.20 3.07 -15.05
C HIS A 493 -12.63 3.34 -15.53
N ALA A 494 -12.85 3.39 -16.84
CA ALA A 494 -14.19 3.59 -17.40
C ALA A 494 -15.16 2.46 -17.04
N LEU A 495 -14.71 1.18 -17.09
CA LEU A 495 -15.51 0.02 -16.68
C LEU A 495 -15.89 0.09 -15.20
N TRP A 496 -14.93 0.34 -14.32
CA TRP A 496 -15.20 0.46 -12.89
C TRP A 496 -16.05 1.69 -12.53
N THR A 497 -15.93 2.77 -13.31
CA THR A 497 -16.82 3.93 -13.15
C THR A 497 -18.25 3.55 -13.51
N LEU A 498 -18.46 2.89 -14.67
CA LEU A 498 -19.78 2.40 -15.08
C LEU A 498 -20.39 1.43 -14.09
N ASP A 499 -19.58 0.55 -13.47
CA ASP A 499 -20.01 -0.33 -12.38
C ASP A 499 -20.41 0.48 -11.14
N GLY A 500 -19.60 1.47 -10.77
CA GLY A 500 -19.83 2.30 -9.59
C GLY A 500 -21.07 3.18 -9.66
N VAL A 501 -21.44 3.64 -10.87
CA VAL A 501 -22.69 4.40 -11.10
C VAL A 501 -23.89 3.53 -11.50
N ASP A 502 -23.74 2.21 -11.41
CA ASP A 502 -24.74 1.18 -11.72
C ASP A 502 -25.30 1.28 -13.16
N ALA A 503 -24.42 1.57 -14.12
CA ALA A 503 -24.80 1.83 -15.52
C ALA A 503 -24.14 0.89 -16.53
N ILE A 504 -23.40 -0.14 -16.06
CA ILE A 504 -22.71 -1.05 -16.97
C ILE A 504 -23.70 -2.00 -17.67
N GLN A 505 -23.54 -2.16 -18.98
CA GLN A 505 -24.44 -2.96 -19.81
C GLN A 505 -23.80 -4.27 -20.24
N LEU A 506 -24.63 -5.28 -20.51
CA LEU A 506 -24.18 -6.60 -20.99
C LEU A 506 -23.30 -6.53 -22.23
N ALA A 507 -23.64 -5.67 -23.19
CA ALA A 507 -22.85 -5.50 -24.42
C ALA A 507 -21.44 -4.98 -24.11
N THR A 508 -21.29 -4.03 -23.17
CA THR A 508 -20.01 -3.51 -22.71
C THR A 508 -19.17 -4.60 -22.02
N LEU A 509 -19.79 -5.40 -21.14
CA LEU A 509 -19.10 -6.51 -20.48
C LEU A 509 -18.66 -7.59 -21.48
N SER A 510 -19.53 -7.97 -22.43
CA SER A 510 -19.21 -8.99 -23.42
C SER A 510 -18.02 -8.55 -24.31
N ALA A 511 -17.97 -7.28 -24.69
CA ALA A 511 -16.84 -6.74 -25.44
C ALA A 511 -15.55 -6.69 -24.58
N ALA A 512 -15.65 -6.30 -23.32
CA ALA A 512 -14.51 -6.18 -22.42
C ALA A 512 -13.93 -7.54 -21.97
N LEU A 513 -14.71 -8.61 -22.00
CA LEU A 513 -14.18 -9.98 -21.82
C LEU A 513 -13.25 -10.43 -22.96
N GLU A 514 -13.35 -9.81 -24.13
CA GLU A 514 -12.47 -10.05 -25.28
C GLU A 514 -11.38 -8.96 -25.43
N ASP A 515 -11.18 -8.11 -24.41
CA ASP A 515 -10.17 -7.04 -24.45
C ASP A 515 -8.77 -7.64 -24.62
N ARG A 516 -7.92 -6.91 -25.36
CA ARG A 516 -6.49 -7.27 -25.54
C ARG A 516 -5.68 -7.24 -24.24
N SER A 517 -6.10 -6.42 -23.24
CA SER A 517 -5.45 -6.32 -21.94
C SER A 517 -6.03 -7.36 -20.99
N PRO A 518 -5.20 -8.21 -20.36
CA PRO A 518 -5.66 -9.17 -19.38
C PRO A 518 -6.24 -8.50 -18.13
N GLU A 519 -5.74 -7.33 -17.75
CA GLU A 519 -6.24 -6.57 -16.60
C GLU A 519 -7.70 -6.16 -16.81
N VAL A 520 -8.05 -5.77 -18.03
CA VAL A 520 -9.44 -5.42 -18.40
C VAL A 520 -10.31 -6.67 -18.39
N ARG A 521 -9.83 -7.81 -18.93
CA ARG A 521 -10.58 -9.09 -18.91
C ARG A 521 -10.83 -9.58 -17.48
N ALA A 522 -9.80 -9.55 -16.62
CA ALA A 522 -9.92 -9.96 -15.22
C ALA A 522 -10.92 -9.09 -14.45
N ALA A 523 -10.81 -7.76 -14.56
CA ALA A 523 -11.76 -6.83 -13.95
C ALA A 523 -13.20 -7.06 -14.44
N THR A 524 -13.36 -7.35 -15.73
CA THR A 524 -14.68 -7.63 -16.31
C THR A 524 -15.31 -8.90 -15.74
N ILE A 525 -14.54 -9.97 -15.51
CA ILE A 525 -15.02 -11.17 -14.81
C ILE A 525 -15.53 -10.80 -13.42
N ARG A 526 -14.78 -9.98 -12.68
CA ARG A 526 -15.17 -9.55 -11.33
C ARG A 526 -16.42 -8.66 -11.32
N ILE A 527 -16.56 -7.75 -12.26
CA ILE A 527 -17.78 -6.93 -12.42
C ILE A 527 -18.99 -7.82 -12.78
N ALA A 528 -18.77 -8.84 -13.60
CA ALA A 528 -19.83 -9.75 -14.03
C ALA A 528 -20.42 -10.61 -12.90
N GLU A 529 -19.74 -10.73 -11.74
CA GLU A 529 -20.19 -11.57 -10.61
C GLU A 529 -21.62 -11.30 -10.15
N ARG A 530 -22.09 -10.04 -10.28
CA ARG A 530 -23.46 -9.65 -9.89
C ARG A 530 -24.55 -10.44 -10.66
N TRP A 531 -24.22 -11.00 -11.82
CA TRP A 531 -25.14 -11.77 -12.65
C TRP A 531 -24.82 -13.28 -12.72
N LEU A 532 -23.68 -13.72 -12.18
CA LEU A 532 -23.28 -15.12 -12.25
C LEU A 532 -24.16 -16.07 -11.43
N SER A 533 -24.96 -15.54 -10.49
CA SER A 533 -25.95 -16.34 -9.74
C SER A 533 -27.14 -16.81 -10.60
N ASP A 534 -27.42 -16.16 -11.72
CA ASP A 534 -28.44 -16.56 -12.70
C ASP A 534 -27.81 -17.50 -13.75
N ALA A 535 -28.17 -18.77 -13.69
CA ALA A 535 -27.67 -19.79 -14.61
C ALA A 535 -27.98 -19.52 -16.09
N ASN A 536 -29.01 -18.75 -16.37
CA ASN A 536 -29.47 -18.42 -17.71
C ASN A 536 -28.94 -17.06 -18.23
N HIS A 537 -28.26 -16.32 -17.41
CA HIS A 537 -27.74 -15.01 -17.83
C HIS A 537 -26.63 -15.17 -18.89
N PRO A 538 -26.70 -14.50 -20.05
CA PRO A 538 -25.77 -14.71 -21.17
C PRO A 538 -24.29 -14.49 -20.82
N ILE A 539 -24.00 -13.62 -19.83
CA ILE A 539 -22.64 -13.31 -19.40
C ILE A 539 -21.92 -14.53 -18.82
N GLN A 540 -22.66 -15.48 -18.24
CA GLN A 540 -22.08 -16.68 -17.62
C GLN A 540 -21.28 -17.50 -18.63
N ALA A 541 -21.86 -17.77 -19.81
CA ALA A 541 -21.17 -18.49 -20.86
C ALA A 541 -19.93 -17.74 -21.38
N ALA A 542 -20.01 -16.41 -21.46
CA ALA A 542 -18.88 -15.57 -21.88
C ALA A 542 -17.74 -15.60 -20.84
N VAL A 543 -18.06 -15.54 -19.55
CA VAL A 543 -17.08 -15.68 -18.45
C VAL A 543 -16.42 -17.04 -18.47
N LEU A 544 -17.18 -18.12 -18.64
CA LEU A 544 -16.65 -19.48 -18.67
C LEU A 544 -15.69 -19.75 -19.86
N LYS A 545 -15.82 -19.02 -20.97
CA LYS A 545 -14.84 -19.08 -22.07
C LYS A 545 -13.44 -18.60 -21.66
N ARG A 546 -13.30 -17.85 -20.57
CA ARG A 546 -12.02 -17.39 -20.03
C ARG A 546 -11.31 -18.48 -19.20
N MET A 547 -11.85 -19.69 -19.11
CA MET A 547 -11.22 -20.82 -18.39
C MET A 547 -9.79 -21.08 -18.85
N ASP A 548 -9.56 -21.00 -20.15
CA ASP A 548 -8.26 -21.26 -20.78
C ASP A 548 -7.61 -19.94 -21.27
N ASP A 549 -7.90 -18.82 -20.62
CA ASP A 549 -7.23 -17.56 -20.95
C ASP A 549 -5.71 -17.71 -20.79
N GLU A 550 -4.93 -17.12 -21.68
CA GLU A 550 -3.46 -17.20 -21.66
C GLU A 550 -2.84 -16.58 -20.40
N ASP A 551 -3.53 -15.59 -19.80
CA ASP A 551 -3.07 -14.83 -18.66
C ASP A 551 -3.48 -15.47 -17.32
N TRP A 552 -2.54 -15.58 -16.39
CA TRP A 552 -2.77 -16.16 -15.07
C TRP A 552 -3.65 -15.30 -14.17
N GLY A 553 -3.59 -13.97 -14.28
CA GLY A 553 -4.46 -13.06 -13.53
C GLY A 553 -5.93 -13.26 -13.89
N VAL A 554 -6.22 -13.49 -15.19
CA VAL A 554 -7.57 -13.80 -15.67
C VAL A 554 -8.05 -15.14 -15.14
N ARG A 555 -7.21 -16.18 -15.18
CA ARG A 555 -7.55 -17.52 -14.62
C ARG A 555 -7.79 -17.46 -13.12
N ARG A 556 -6.93 -16.76 -12.36
CA ARG A 556 -7.05 -16.56 -10.91
C ARG A 556 -8.33 -15.79 -10.54
N GLN A 557 -8.65 -14.76 -11.31
CA GLN A 557 -9.90 -14.03 -11.09
C GLN A 557 -11.11 -14.91 -11.40
N LEU A 558 -11.10 -15.68 -12.49
CA LEU A 558 -12.19 -16.63 -12.76
C LEU A 558 -12.34 -17.65 -11.63
N ALA A 559 -11.23 -18.23 -11.16
CA ALA A 559 -11.21 -19.17 -10.03
C ALA A 559 -11.90 -18.59 -8.79
N ALA A 560 -11.60 -17.33 -8.45
CA ALA A 560 -12.23 -16.63 -7.32
C ALA A 560 -13.72 -16.37 -7.56
N SER A 561 -14.10 -16.05 -8.81
CA SER A 561 -15.48 -15.70 -9.18
C SER A 561 -16.41 -16.93 -9.32
N ILE A 562 -15.87 -18.15 -9.38
CA ILE A 562 -16.65 -19.41 -9.39
C ILE A 562 -17.63 -19.46 -8.21
N GLY A 563 -17.24 -18.92 -7.05
CA GLY A 563 -18.10 -18.86 -5.86
C GLY A 563 -19.41 -18.10 -6.02
N ALA A 564 -19.52 -17.22 -7.02
CA ALA A 564 -20.74 -16.49 -7.34
C ALA A 564 -21.73 -17.28 -8.21
N MET A 565 -21.32 -18.42 -8.78
CA MET A 565 -22.15 -19.25 -9.66
C MET A 565 -23.15 -20.11 -8.90
N PRO A 566 -24.26 -20.57 -9.53
CA PRO A 566 -25.20 -21.53 -8.94
C PRO A 566 -24.52 -22.86 -8.60
N PRO A 567 -24.97 -23.60 -7.59
CA PRO A 567 -24.28 -24.79 -7.05
C PRO A 567 -23.79 -25.79 -8.08
N GLY A 568 -24.64 -26.23 -9.02
CA GLY A 568 -24.29 -27.24 -10.03
C GLY A 568 -23.20 -26.77 -11.00
N ILE A 569 -23.30 -25.53 -11.47
CA ILE A 569 -22.32 -24.93 -12.38
C ILE A 569 -21.03 -24.64 -11.60
N ARG A 570 -21.12 -24.11 -10.37
CA ARG A 570 -20.00 -23.87 -9.48
C ARG A 570 -19.13 -25.12 -9.30
N GLU A 571 -19.76 -26.24 -8.92
CA GLU A 571 -19.03 -27.48 -8.65
C GLU A 571 -18.39 -28.08 -9.91
N SER A 572 -19.07 -28.06 -11.05
CA SER A 572 -18.50 -28.55 -12.31
C SER A 572 -17.38 -27.66 -12.82
N THR A 573 -17.53 -26.34 -12.73
CA THR A 573 -16.50 -25.39 -13.12
C THR A 573 -15.28 -25.49 -12.21
N ALA A 574 -15.50 -25.62 -10.89
CA ALA A 574 -14.41 -25.79 -9.92
C ALA A 574 -13.62 -27.09 -10.17
N LEU A 575 -14.32 -28.21 -10.49
CA LEU A 575 -13.65 -29.45 -10.83
C LEU A 575 -12.73 -29.26 -12.05
N THR A 576 -13.26 -28.69 -13.12
CA THR A 576 -12.48 -28.43 -14.35
C THR A 576 -11.29 -27.49 -14.09
N MET A 577 -11.49 -26.43 -13.29
CA MET A 577 -10.43 -25.49 -12.92
C MET A 577 -9.31 -26.19 -12.17
N LEU A 578 -9.62 -27.03 -11.19
CA LEU A 578 -8.64 -27.77 -10.40
C LEU A 578 -7.96 -28.90 -11.19
N GLU A 579 -8.66 -29.57 -12.08
CA GLU A 579 -8.06 -30.56 -12.98
C GLU A 579 -7.00 -29.96 -13.90
N ARG A 580 -7.27 -28.78 -14.44
CA ARG A 580 -6.38 -28.11 -15.40
C ARG A 580 -5.27 -27.31 -14.72
N TYR A 581 -5.59 -26.57 -13.67
CA TYR A 581 -4.74 -25.52 -13.12
C TYR A 581 -4.51 -25.61 -11.61
N GLY A 582 -5.01 -26.67 -10.95
CA GLY A 582 -4.88 -26.86 -9.50
C GLY A 582 -3.44 -27.06 -8.99
N ALA A 583 -2.45 -27.18 -9.88
CA ALA A 583 -1.04 -27.13 -9.51
C ALA A 583 -0.57 -25.73 -9.11
N ASP A 584 -1.23 -24.65 -9.60
CA ASP A 584 -1.02 -23.30 -9.11
C ASP A 584 -1.74 -23.14 -7.76
N PRO A 585 -1.02 -22.86 -6.66
CA PRO A 585 -1.63 -22.80 -5.33
C PRO A 585 -2.63 -21.65 -5.20
N ILE A 586 -2.47 -20.58 -5.97
CA ILE A 586 -3.37 -19.41 -5.93
C ILE A 586 -4.69 -19.75 -6.62
N VAL A 587 -4.64 -20.41 -7.81
CA VAL A 587 -5.85 -20.90 -8.49
C VAL A 587 -6.57 -21.91 -7.62
N MET A 588 -5.85 -22.83 -6.98
CA MET A 588 -6.42 -23.82 -6.06
C MET A 588 -7.18 -23.12 -4.92
N ASP A 589 -6.51 -22.25 -4.20
CA ASP A 589 -7.08 -21.56 -3.04
C ASP A 589 -8.23 -20.63 -3.44
N ALA A 590 -8.09 -19.88 -4.55
CA ALA A 590 -9.15 -19.04 -5.08
C ALA A 590 -10.40 -19.84 -5.45
N THR A 591 -10.24 -21.01 -6.10
CA THR A 591 -11.35 -21.92 -6.43
C THR A 591 -12.04 -22.42 -5.16
N LEU A 592 -11.26 -22.88 -4.16
CA LEU A 592 -11.78 -23.40 -2.89
C LEU A 592 -12.47 -22.32 -2.06
N SER A 593 -12.15 -21.04 -2.29
CA SER A 593 -12.77 -19.91 -1.56
C SER A 593 -14.30 -19.88 -1.71
N GLY A 594 -14.80 -20.31 -2.87
CA GLY A 594 -16.23 -20.38 -3.19
C GLY A 594 -16.93 -21.68 -2.79
N LEU A 595 -16.23 -22.63 -2.16
CA LEU A 595 -16.70 -24.02 -1.96
C LEU A 595 -16.81 -24.42 -0.48
N ARG A 596 -16.96 -23.46 0.41
CA ARG A 596 -17.07 -23.74 1.86
C ARG A 596 -18.05 -24.87 2.15
N GLY A 597 -17.55 -25.93 2.83
CA GLY A 597 -18.32 -27.12 3.21
C GLY A 597 -18.56 -28.12 2.07
N ARG A 598 -17.94 -27.92 0.89
CA ARG A 598 -18.03 -28.83 -0.28
C ARG A 598 -16.66 -29.38 -0.69
N GLU A 599 -15.60 -29.03 0.02
CA GLU A 599 -14.22 -29.37 -0.33
C GLU A 599 -13.99 -30.88 -0.38
N ALA A 600 -14.51 -31.64 0.60
CA ALA A 600 -14.39 -33.12 0.64
C ALA A 600 -15.07 -33.79 -0.56
N ALA A 601 -16.30 -33.40 -0.87
CA ALA A 601 -17.04 -33.96 -2.01
C ALA A 601 -16.34 -33.64 -3.35
N LEU A 602 -15.74 -32.47 -3.49
CA LEU A 602 -14.97 -32.11 -4.68
C LEU A 602 -13.69 -32.95 -4.79
N LEU A 603 -12.98 -33.16 -3.67
CA LEU A 603 -11.77 -33.98 -3.61
C LEU A 603 -12.09 -35.44 -4.03
N GLU A 604 -13.18 -36.01 -3.52
CA GLU A 604 -13.63 -37.37 -3.93
C GLU A 604 -13.85 -37.47 -5.45
N ARG A 605 -14.48 -36.47 -6.05
CA ARG A 605 -14.66 -36.38 -7.51
C ARG A 605 -13.34 -36.26 -8.26
N LEU A 606 -12.41 -35.43 -7.81
CA LEU A 606 -11.07 -35.28 -8.40
C LEU A 606 -10.26 -36.59 -8.35
N LEU A 607 -10.36 -37.32 -7.25
CA LEU A 607 -9.70 -38.62 -7.11
C LEU A 607 -10.34 -39.72 -7.99
N ALA A 608 -11.63 -39.64 -8.24
CA ALA A 608 -12.33 -40.57 -9.15
C ALA A 608 -11.93 -40.33 -10.61
N THR A 609 -11.79 -39.07 -11.06
CA THR A 609 -11.37 -38.75 -12.44
C THR A 609 -9.91 -39.15 -12.74
N LYS A 610 -9.02 -39.17 -11.75
CA LYS A 610 -7.60 -39.59 -11.92
C LYS A 610 -7.40 -41.12 -11.93
N ARG A 611 -8.43 -41.91 -11.66
CA ARG A 611 -8.35 -43.37 -11.68
C ARG A 611 -8.76 -44.00 -13.04
N HIS A 612 -9.17 -43.20 -13.98
CA HIS A 612 -9.46 -43.50 -15.36
C HIS A 612 -8.48 -42.82 -16.30
#